data_0471eed4cbc3c6fda292dac999a5a885
#
_entry.id   0471eed4cbc3c6fda292dac999a5a885
#
_cell.length_a   1.000
_cell.length_b   1.000
_cell.length_c   1.000
_cell.angle_alpha   90.00
_cell.angle_beta   90.00
_cell.angle_gamma   90.00
#
_symmetry.space_group_name_H-M   'P 1'
#
loop_
_entity.id
_entity.type
_entity.pdbx_description
1 polymer ?
#
loop_
_entity_poly.entity_id
_entity_poly.type
_entity_poly.pdbx_seq_one_letter_code
_entity_poly.pdbx_strand_id
1 'polypeptide(L)'
;MNEVKFDEFNLDTEEFSLEHLLDSKKNFDLIKQFSVPNNAVGLENYLKNSALGDENENYARTYLVKDKDTDEIVCYFSLRTGLITLQNENSRDGSFDALPAIELSNFAMNVNYRKSHPLAPQFGFNVFYVFIFPLVQEIAKYVGVNSLYIYALPNDRLIGHYKTMGFRRLSPEDEKFVQKHVKPEYDEGCIFMYQTV
;
A
#
# COMPACT_ATOMS: atom_id res chain seq x y z
N MET A 1 12.69 -32.70 15.43
CA MET A 1 12.17 -31.34 15.19
C MET A 1 11.51 -31.38 13.82
N ASN A 2 10.17 -31.26 13.74
CA ASN A 2 9.51 -31.20 12.45
C ASN A 2 9.82 -29.82 11.85
N GLU A 3 10.45 -29.78 10.68
CA GLU A 3 10.58 -28.57 9.92
C GLU A 3 9.17 -28.05 9.60
N VAL A 4 8.84 -26.87 10.11
CA VAL A 4 7.66 -26.15 9.67
C VAL A 4 7.98 -25.68 8.26
N LYS A 5 7.50 -26.39 7.25
CA LYS A 5 7.50 -25.89 5.87
C LYS A 5 6.44 -24.82 5.79
N PHE A 6 6.88 -23.58 5.64
CA PHE A 6 6.00 -22.53 5.13
C PHE A 6 5.74 -22.84 3.66
N ASP A 7 4.48 -22.96 3.28
CA ASP A 7 4.13 -23.04 1.86
C ASP A 7 4.67 -21.76 1.17
N GLU A 8 5.30 -21.92 0.01
CA GLU A 8 5.74 -20.77 -0.77
C GLU A 8 4.50 -19.97 -1.16
N PHE A 9 4.34 -18.81 -0.54
CA PHE A 9 3.27 -17.90 -0.88
C PHE A 9 3.61 -17.21 -2.20
N ASN A 10 2.85 -17.50 -3.23
CA ASN A 10 3.02 -16.93 -4.56
C ASN A 10 1.70 -16.31 -5.04
N LEU A 11 1.75 -15.04 -5.43
CA LEU A 11 0.63 -14.28 -5.97
C LEU A 11 0.72 -14.05 -7.48
N ASP A 12 1.66 -14.69 -8.15
CA ASP A 12 1.80 -14.59 -9.60
C ASP A 12 0.52 -15.01 -10.33
N THR A 13 0.19 -14.28 -11.37
CA THR A 13 -0.84 -14.65 -12.35
C THR A 13 -0.22 -15.17 -13.62
N GLU A 14 -1.01 -15.51 -14.63
CA GLU A 14 -0.50 -15.87 -15.96
C GLU A 14 0.28 -14.70 -16.60
N GLU A 15 -0.23 -13.47 -16.46
CA GLU A 15 0.29 -12.26 -17.11
C GLU A 15 1.28 -11.47 -16.26
N PHE A 16 1.13 -11.49 -14.93
CA PHE A 16 1.86 -10.62 -14.03
C PHE A 16 2.54 -11.39 -12.89
N SER A 17 3.74 -10.92 -12.51
CA SER A 17 4.46 -11.36 -11.31
C SER A 17 4.43 -10.29 -10.22
N LEU A 18 4.49 -10.74 -8.98
CA LEU A 18 4.71 -9.89 -7.81
C LEU A 18 6.12 -10.11 -7.28
N GLU A 19 6.97 -9.10 -7.32
CA GLU A 19 8.32 -9.16 -6.82
C GLU A 19 8.55 -8.15 -5.69
N HIS A 20 9.27 -8.55 -4.66
CA HIS A 20 9.81 -7.60 -3.68
C HIS A 20 10.93 -6.77 -4.32
N LEU A 21 11.06 -5.49 -3.96
CA LEU A 21 12.04 -4.59 -4.56
C LEU A 21 13.46 -5.14 -4.54
N LEU A 22 13.84 -5.86 -3.47
CA LEU A 22 15.19 -6.40 -3.29
C LEU A 22 15.42 -7.78 -3.92
N ASP A 23 14.41 -8.43 -4.50
CA ASP A 23 14.54 -9.77 -5.08
C ASP A 23 15.49 -9.79 -6.29
N SER A 24 15.60 -8.67 -7.00
CA SER A 24 16.47 -8.56 -8.17
C SER A 24 17.17 -7.20 -8.24
N LYS A 25 18.47 -7.22 -8.54
CA LYS A 25 19.22 -5.98 -8.86
C LYS A 25 18.68 -5.27 -10.09
N LYS A 26 18.06 -5.99 -11.03
CA LYS A 26 17.45 -5.43 -12.23
C LYS A 26 16.30 -4.46 -11.87
N ASN A 27 15.63 -4.68 -10.74
CA ASN A 27 14.55 -3.81 -10.28
C ASN A 27 15.01 -2.35 -10.15
N PHE A 28 16.25 -2.11 -9.72
CA PHE A 28 16.82 -0.75 -9.61
C PHE A 28 17.01 -0.04 -10.95
N ASP A 29 17.17 -0.76 -12.04
CA ASP A 29 17.20 -0.16 -13.38
C ASP A 29 15.79 0.05 -13.94
N LEU A 30 14.88 -0.86 -13.64
CA LEU A 30 13.48 -0.76 -14.07
C LEU A 30 12.75 0.43 -13.40
N ILE A 31 12.97 0.66 -12.09
CA ILE A 31 12.32 1.79 -11.38
C ILE A 31 12.73 3.16 -11.94
N LYS A 32 13.91 3.30 -12.56
CA LYS A 32 14.32 4.56 -13.20
C LYS A 32 13.40 4.97 -14.34
N GLN A 33 12.78 3.99 -15.02
CA GLN A 33 11.84 4.20 -16.12
C GLN A 33 10.39 4.36 -15.67
N PHE A 34 10.11 4.12 -14.38
CA PHE A 34 8.78 4.30 -13.81
C PHE A 34 8.36 5.77 -13.86
N SER A 35 7.11 6.02 -14.20
CA SER A 35 6.56 7.38 -14.28
C SER A 35 5.11 7.42 -13.82
N VAL A 36 4.72 8.54 -13.22
CA VAL A 36 3.36 8.83 -12.76
C VAL A 36 2.83 10.12 -13.38
N PRO A 37 1.53 10.43 -13.27
CA PRO A 37 1.01 11.74 -13.66
C PRO A 37 1.62 12.86 -12.81
N ASN A 38 1.71 14.08 -13.35
CA ASN A 38 2.33 15.23 -12.69
C ASN A 38 1.78 15.55 -11.28
N ASN A 39 0.51 15.25 -11.03
CA ASN A 39 -0.12 15.44 -9.73
C ASN A 39 0.21 14.35 -8.71
N ALA A 40 1.01 13.36 -9.06
CA ALA A 40 1.42 12.24 -8.21
C ALA A 40 2.96 12.08 -8.14
N VAL A 41 3.71 13.10 -8.51
CA VAL A 41 5.18 13.06 -8.60
C VAL A 41 5.87 12.61 -7.30
N GLY A 42 5.24 12.85 -6.15
CA GLY A 42 5.71 12.36 -4.85
C GLY A 42 5.85 10.83 -4.81
N LEU A 43 4.93 10.09 -5.44
CA LEU A 43 4.99 8.62 -5.51
C LEU A 43 6.14 8.13 -6.40
N GLU A 44 6.44 8.84 -7.50
CA GLU A 44 7.61 8.53 -8.34
C GLU A 44 8.92 8.79 -7.58
N ASN A 45 9.00 9.94 -6.91
CA ASN A 45 10.18 10.32 -6.12
C ASN A 45 10.42 9.33 -4.97
N TYR A 46 9.36 8.88 -4.31
CA TYR A 46 9.48 7.87 -3.28
C TYR A 46 10.10 6.58 -3.83
N LEU A 47 9.54 6.02 -4.89
CA LEU A 47 10.04 4.77 -5.48
C LEU A 47 11.51 4.87 -5.89
N LYS A 48 11.90 5.99 -6.53
CA LYS A 48 13.25 6.16 -7.08
C LYS A 48 14.31 6.52 -6.04
N ASN A 49 13.93 7.24 -4.98
CA ASN A 49 14.91 7.88 -4.10
C ASN A 49 14.80 7.43 -2.63
N SER A 50 13.63 6.98 -2.17
CA SER A 50 13.38 6.68 -0.75
C SER A 50 13.13 5.20 -0.47
N ALA A 51 12.49 4.47 -1.39
CA ALA A 51 12.06 3.10 -1.16
C ALA A 51 13.20 2.17 -0.72
N LEU A 52 14.39 2.30 -1.32
CA LEU A 52 15.55 1.49 -0.93
C LEU A 52 16.04 1.81 0.50
N GLY A 53 15.97 3.07 0.91
CA GLY A 53 16.29 3.49 2.28
C GLY A 53 15.34 2.86 3.28
N ASP A 54 14.03 2.96 3.03
CA ASP A 54 12.98 2.39 3.87
C ASP A 54 13.08 0.85 3.96
N GLU A 55 13.47 0.19 2.87
CA GLU A 55 13.75 -1.25 2.87
C GLU A 55 14.92 -1.60 3.81
N ASN A 56 16.04 -0.90 3.67
CA ASN A 56 17.25 -1.16 4.46
C ASN A 56 17.05 -0.88 5.97
N GLU A 57 16.23 0.11 6.29
CA GLU A 57 15.90 0.51 7.67
C GLU A 57 14.67 -0.21 8.24
N ASN A 58 14.04 -1.10 7.47
CA ASN A 58 12.82 -1.82 7.84
C ASN A 58 11.59 -0.92 8.11
N TYR A 59 11.52 0.25 7.50
CA TYR A 59 10.37 1.15 7.63
C TYR A 59 9.21 0.75 6.72
N ALA A 60 9.49 0.22 5.53
CA ALA A 60 8.49 -0.27 4.59
C ALA A 60 9.00 -1.44 3.77
N ARG A 61 8.08 -2.17 3.15
CA ARG A 61 8.35 -3.16 2.10
C ARG A 61 7.70 -2.72 0.82
N THR A 62 8.50 -2.65 -0.24
CA THR A 62 8.06 -2.20 -1.56
C THR A 62 7.98 -3.38 -2.52
N TYR A 63 6.85 -3.50 -3.19
CA TYR A 63 6.54 -4.55 -4.13
C TYR A 63 6.28 -3.97 -5.52
N LEU A 64 6.77 -4.69 -6.53
CA LEU A 64 6.63 -4.37 -7.94
C LEU A 64 5.71 -5.41 -8.59
N VAL A 65 4.66 -4.96 -9.24
CA VAL A 65 3.90 -5.82 -10.16
C VAL A 65 4.49 -5.64 -11.54
N LYS A 66 4.94 -6.74 -12.15
CA LYS A 66 5.65 -6.74 -13.42
C LYS A 66 4.88 -7.57 -14.45
N ASP A 67 4.92 -7.13 -15.68
CA ASP A 67 4.46 -7.86 -16.84
C ASP A 67 5.47 -8.98 -17.16
N LYS A 68 5.00 -10.22 -17.24
CA LYS A 68 5.86 -11.40 -17.46
C LYS A 68 6.46 -11.48 -18.86
N ASP A 69 5.80 -10.90 -19.85
CA ASP A 69 6.26 -10.93 -21.23
C ASP A 69 7.32 -9.87 -21.50
N THR A 70 7.15 -8.68 -20.92
CA THR A 70 8.02 -7.52 -21.18
C THR A 70 9.00 -7.23 -20.03
N ASP A 71 8.75 -7.76 -18.82
CA ASP A 71 9.45 -7.47 -17.58
C ASP A 71 9.36 -5.99 -17.15
N GLU A 72 8.44 -5.22 -17.75
CA GLU A 72 8.18 -3.84 -17.37
C GLU A 72 7.40 -3.74 -16.05
N ILE A 73 7.69 -2.70 -15.27
CA ILE A 73 6.90 -2.42 -14.06
C ILE A 73 5.54 -1.84 -14.47
N VAL A 74 4.48 -2.54 -14.09
CA VAL A 74 3.09 -2.12 -14.31
C VAL A 74 2.63 -1.14 -13.23
N CYS A 75 2.94 -1.48 -11.97
CA CYS A 75 2.67 -0.64 -10.81
C CYS A 75 3.60 -1.03 -9.65
N TYR A 76 3.60 -0.22 -8.62
CA TYR A 76 4.21 -0.58 -7.34
C TYR A 76 3.31 -0.22 -6.19
N PHE A 77 3.55 -0.85 -5.05
CA PHE A 77 2.97 -0.45 -3.77
C PHE A 77 3.95 -0.71 -2.63
N SER A 78 3.76 0.03 -1.52
CA SER A 78 4.57 -0.15 -0.32
C SER A 78 3.67 -0.37 0.89
N LEU A 79 4.05 -1.32 1.73
CA LEU A 79 3.37 -1.66 2.96
C LEU A 79 4.29 -1.37 4.15
N ARG A 80 3.72 -0.86 5.23
CA ARG A 80 4.40 -0.72 6.52
C ARG A 80 3.48 -1.01 7.69
N THR A 81 4.03 -1.33 8.83
CA THR A 81 3.26 -1.48 10.05
C THR A 81 2.70 -0.14 10.51
N GLY A 82 1.52 -0.17 11.13
CA GLY A 82 0.88 1.02 11.64
C GLY A 82 -0.15 0.72 12.73
N LEU A 83 -0.79 1.77 13.19
CA LEU A 83 -1.84 1.71 14.20
C LEU A 83 -3.00 2.61 13.78
N ILE A 84 -4.21 2.17 14.06
CA ILE A 84 -5.39 3.03 14.05
C ILE A 84 -5.70 3.37 15.50
N THR A 85 -5.59 4.64 15.90
CA THR A 85 -5.88 5.09 17.25
C THR A 85 -7.32 5.59 17.31
N LEU A 86 -8.09 5.10 18.27
CA LEU A 86 -9.48 5.48 18.48
C LEU A 86 -9.64 6.08 19.88
N GLN A 87 -10.43 7.13 19.98
CA GLN A 87 -10.73 7.74 21.27
C GLN A 87 -11.49 6.75 22.15
N ASN A 88 -11.00 6.53 23.36
CA ASN A 88 -11.72 5.74 24.35
C ASN A 88 -12.58 6.66 25.23
N GLU A 89 -13.87 6.77 24.90
CA GLU A 89 -14.82 7.62 25.62
C GLU A 89 -14.97 7.26 27.10
N ASN A 90 -14.66 6.03 27.48
CA ASN A 90 -14.73 5.55 28.87
C ASN A 90 -13.44 5.79 29.65
N SER A 91 -12.40 6.27 28.99
CA SER A 91 -11.11 6.54 29.62
C SER A 91 -11.15 7.84 30.41
N ARG A 92 -10.82 7.75 31.73
CA ARG A 92 -10.68 8.92 32.59
C ARG A 92 -9.28 9.51 32.58
N ASP A 93 -8.30 8.79 32.07
CA ASP A 93 -6.88 9.16 32.09
C ASP A 93 -6.35 9.59 30.70
N GLY A 94 -7.25 9.69 29.70
CA GLY A 94 -6.87 10.07 28.34
C GLY A 94 -6.23 8.92 27.53
N SER A 95 -6.36 7.68 28.01
CA SER A 95 -5.94 6.51 27.20
C SER A 95 -6.81 6.37 25.95
N PHE A 96 -6.26 5.72 24.95
CA PHE A 96 -6.93 5.46 23.67
C PHE A 96 -6.78 3.99 23.26
N ASP A 97 -7.70 3.52 22.46
CA ASP A 97 -7.61 2.19 21.86
C ASP A 97 -6.67 2.23 20.64
N ALA A 98 -5.83 1.22 20.49
CA ALA A 98 -4.93 1.08 19.36
C ALA A 98 -5.21 -0.23 18.63
N LEU A 99 -5.62 -0.15 17.37
CA LEU A 99 -5.83 -1.32 16.52
C LEU A 99 -4.56 -1.56 15.70
N PRO A 100 -3.96 -2.76 15.77
CA PRO A 100 -2.82 -3.09 14.92
C PRO A 100 -3.26 -3.10 13.46
N ALA A 101 -2.49 -2.45 12.61
CA ALA A 101 -2.86 -2.26 11.22
C ALA A 101 -1.64 -2.30 10.28
N ILE A 102 -1.90 -2.47 8.99
CA ILE A 102 -0.93 -2.23 7.93
C ILE A 102 -1.33 -0.96 7.19
N GLU A 103 -0.36 -0.14 6.85
CA GLU A 103 -0.53 1.00 5.98
C GLU A 103 -0.13 0.63 4.56
N LEU A 104 -1.04 0.86 3.60
CA LEU A 104 -0.69 0.99 2.19
C LEU A 104 -0.15 2.40 1.98
N SER A 105 1.15 2.58 2.23
CA SER A 105 1.78 3.90 2.27
C SER A 105 1.94 4.52 0.89
N ASN A 106 2.16 3.69 -0.13
CA ASN A 106 2.28 4.13 -1.51
C ASN A 106 1.57 3.13 -2.43
N PHE A 107 0.91 3.64 -3.47
CA PHE A 107 0.37 2.84 -4.56
C PHE A 107 0.28 3.68 -5.82
N ALA A 108 0.99 3.29 -6.87
CA ALA A 108 1.01 4.03 -8.13
C ALA A 108 1.11 3.12 -9.34
N MET A 109 0.40 3.51 -10.41
CA MET A 109 0.44 2.87 -11.72
C MET A 109 1.49 3.54 -12.61
N ASN A 110 2.22 2.75 -13.39
CA ASN A 110 3.19 3.25 -14.36
C ASN A 110 2.49 3.83 -15.59
N VAL A 111 2.60 5.13 -15.77
CA VAL A 111 2.02 5.84 -16.93
C VAL A 111 2.66 5.40 -18.24
N ASN A 112 3.96 5.10 -18.25
CA ASN A 112 4.67 4.67 -19.47
C ASN A 112 4.16 3.31 -19.90
N TYR A 113 4.07 2.34 -18.99
CA TYR A 113 3.48 1.02 -19.29
C TYR A 113 2.04 1.15 -19.81
N ARG A 114 1.22 1.99 -19.17
CA ARG A 114 -0.19 2.19 -19.57
C ARG A 114 -0.37 2.80 -20.96
N LYS A 115 0.62 3.58 -21.45
CA LYS A 115 0.56 4.17 -22.79
C LYS A 115 0.80 3.13 -23.87
N SER A 116 1.71 2.18 -23.63
CA SER A 116 2.04 1.09 -24.58
C SER A 116 1.08 -0.10 -24.47
N HIS A 117 0.50 -0.30 -23.27
CA HIS A 117 -0.40 -1.42 -22.98
C HIS A 117 -1.74 -0.85 -22.45
N PRO A 118 -2.77 -0.69 -23.30
CA PRO A 118 -4.07 -0.20 -22.87
C PRO A 118 -4.69 -1.15 -21.84
N LEU A 119 -4.62 -0.76 -20.57
CA LEU A 119 -5.19 -1.52 -19.46
C LEU A 119 -6.69 -1.26 -19.32
N ALA A 120 -7.42 -2.26 -18.85
CA ALA A 120 -8.82 -2.12 -18.51
C ALA A 120 -9.03 -0.92 -17.50
N PRO A 121 -10.14 -0.19 -17.59
CA PRO A 121 -10.40 0.97 -16.74
C PRO A 121 -10.29 0.70 -15.24
N GLN A 122 -10.50 -0.56 -14.80
CA GLN A 122 -10.47 -0.99 -13.42
C GLN A 122 -9.18 -1.71 -13.01
N PHE A 123 -8.12 -1.59 -13.78
CA PHE A 123 -6.89 -2.35 -13.53
C PHE A 123 -6.29 -2.12 -12.13
N GLY A 124 -6.31 -0.88 -11.62
CA GLY A 124 -5.87 -0.60 -10.23
C GLY A 124 -6.70 -1.32 -9.17
N PHE A 125 -8.01 -1.52 -9.41
CA PHE A 125 -8.88 -2.34 -8.58
C PHE A 125 -8.45 -3.82 -8.63
N ASN A 126 -8.15 -4.33 -9.81
CA ASN A 126 -7.68 -5.71 -9.97
C ASN A 126 -6.35 -5.93 -9.24
N VAL A 127 -5.39 -5.01 -9.39
CA VAL A 127 -4.11 -5.07 -8.64
C VAL A 127 -4.34 -5.14 -7.14
N PHE A 128 -5.27 -4.35 -6.62
CA PHE A 128 -5.59 -4.36 -5.19
C PHE A 128 -6.09 -5.73 -4.73
N TYR A 129 -7.05 -6.33 -5.44
CA TYR A 129 -7.64 -7.61 -5.03
C TYR A 129 -6.80 -8.83 -5.38
N VAL A 130 -5.93 -8.75 -6.38
CA VAL A 130 -5.09 -9.88 -6.79
C VAL A 130 -3.76 -9.91 -6.03
N PHE A 131 -3.20 -8.76 -5.71
CA PHE A 131 -1.85 -8.69 -5.14
C PHE A 131 -1.84 -8.06 -3.73
N ILE A 132 -2.41 -6.86 -3.55
CA ILE A 132 -2.24 -6.11 -2.31
C ILE A 132 -3.01 -6.76 -1.17
N PHE A 133 -4.31 -6.96 -1.33
CA PHE A 133 -5.16 -7.47 -0.25
C PHE A 133 -4.82 -8.92 0.15
N PRO A 134 -4.57 -9.86 -0.79
CA PRO A 134 -4.12 -11.20 -0.44
C PRO A 134 -2.76 -11.23 0.26
N LEU A 135 -1.81 -10.35 -0.11
CA LEU A 135 -0.54 -10.22 0.59
C LEU A 135 -0.75 -9.75 2.04
N VAL A 136 -1.62 -8.78 2.25
CA VAL A 136 -1.96 -8.30 3.61
C VAL A 136 -2.63 -9.41 4.43
N GLN A 137 -3.53 -10.18 3.83
CA GLN A 137 -4.14 -11.34 4.48
C GLN A 137 -3.11 -12.42 4.82
N GLU A 138 -2.10 -12.64 3.97
CA GLU A 138 -1.02 -13.56 4.28
C GLU A 138 -0.19 -13.08 5.48
N ILE A 139 0.20 -11.81 5.49
CA ILE A 139 0.92 -11.20 6.62
C ILE A 139 0.11 -11.34 7.92
N ALA A 140 -1.22 -11.16 7.86
CA ALA A 140 -2.11 -11.28 9.01
C ALA A 140 -2.14 -12.69 9.64
N LYS A 141 -1.69 -13.72 8.95
CA LYS A 141 -1.55 -15.07 9.52
C LYS A 141 -0.36 -15.20 10.48
N TYR A 142 0.65 -14.34 10.33
CA TYR A 142 1.90 -14.38 11.10
C TYR A 142 1.99 -13.31 12.18
N VAL A 143 1.28 -12.22 12.00
CA VAL A 143 1.23 -11.11 12.94
C VAL A 143 -0.20 -10.57 13.05
N GLY A 144 -0.62 -10.18 14.26
CA GLY A 144 -1.96 -9.61 14.48
C GLY A 144 -2.15 -8.33 13.69
N VAL A 145 -3.03 -8.37 12.69
CA VAL A 145 -3.43 -7.23 11.86
C VAL A 145 -4.95 -7.18 11.84
N ASN A 146 -5.51 -6.07 12.31
CA ASN A 146 -6.96 -5.84 12.32
C ASN A 146 -7.43 -5.18 11.02
N SER A 147 -6.64 -4.22 10.52
CA SER A 147 -7.07 -3.35 9.42
C SER A 147 -5.94 -3.01 8.45
N LEU A 148 -6.32 -2.74 7.22
CA LEU A 148 -5.51 -2.07 6.21
C LEU A 148 -5.98 -0.62 6.10
N TYR A 149 -5.08 0.37 6.14
CA TYR A 149 -5.44 1.77 5.99
C TYR A 149 -4.56 2.51 4.99
N ILE A 150 -5.04 3.65 4.55
CA ILE A 150 -4.37 4.57 3.62
C ILE A 150 -4.59 6.02 4.06
N TYR A 151 -3.68 6.90 3.65
CA TYR A 151 -3.89 8.35 3.60
C TYR A 151 -4.07 8.77 2.14
N ALA A 152 -5.33 8.86 1.71
CA ALA A 152 -5.66 9.17 0.33
C ALA A 152 -5.59 10.67 0.06
N LEU A 153 -5.04 11.07 -1.09
CA LEU A 153 -5.11 12.44 -1.54
C LEU A 153 -6.58 12.91 -1.63
N PRO A 154 -6.87 14.18 -1.32
CA PRO A 154 -8.23 14.73 -1.27
C PRO A 154 -8.79 14.95 -2.69
N ASN A 155 -9.06 13.86 -3.39
CA ASN A 155 -9.61 13.82 -4.73
C ASN A 155 -10.84 12.92 -4.75
N ASP A 156 -12.01 13.46 -5.06
CA ASP A 156 -13.28 12.73 -5.00
C ASP A 156 -13.31 11.46 -5.84
N ARG A 157 -12.67 11.49 -7.02
CA ARG A 157 -12.58 10.31 -7.89
C ARG A 157 -11.73 9.21 -7.24
N LEU A 158 -10.61 9.59 -6.63
CA LEU A 158 -9.73 8.66 -5.93
C LEU A 158 -10.40 8.09 -4.69
N ILE A 159 -11.05 8.92 -3.88
CA ILE A 159 -11.83 8.51 -2.72
C ILE A 159 -12.97 7.57 -3.12
N GLY A 160 -13.69 7.88 -4.20
CA GLY A 160 -14.70 7.00 -4.77
C GLY A 160 -14.12 5.63 -5.16
N HIS A 161 -12.94 5.63 -5.76
CA HIS A 161 -12.24 4.40 -6.14
C HIS A 161 -11.86 3.54 -4.91
N TYR A 162 -11.29 4.15 -3.86
CA TYR A 162 -10.99 3.42 -2.62
C TYR A 162 -12.26 2.90 -1.92
N LYS A 163 -13.38 3.63 -1.97
CA LYS A 163 -14.66 3.11 -1.46
C LYS A 163 -15.11 1.84 -2.20
N THR A 164 -14.91 1.76 -3.52
CA THR A 164 -15.22 0.54 -4.28
C THR A 164 -14.29 -0.63 -3.92
N MET A 165 -13.10 -0.35 -3.39
CA MET A 165 -12.16 -1.34 -2.83
C MET A 165 -12.50 -1.75 -1.38
N GLY A 166 -13.59 -1.26 -0.79
CA GLY A 166 -14.01 -1.62 0.56
C GLY A 166 -13.52 -0.68 1.66
N PHE A 167 -12.73 0.34 1.34
CA PHE A 167 -12.28 1.32 2.32
C PHE A 167 -13.42 2.22 2.80
N ARG A 168 -13.41 2.54 4.09
CA ARG A 168 -14.37 3.43 4.75
C ARG A 168 -13.64 4.58 5.42
N ARG A 169 -14.32 5.68 5.61
CA ARG A 169 -13.84 6.78 6.45
C ARG A 169 -14.23 6.54 7.90
N LEU A 170 -13.45 7.04 8.80
CA LEU A 170 -13.82 7.22 10.20
C LEU A 170 -14.86 8.36 10.34
N SER A 171 -15.44 8.51 11.54
CA SER A 171 -16.14 9.74 11.88
C SER A 171 -15.18 10.94 11.81
N PRO A 172 -15.66 12.17 11.57
CA PRO A 172 -14.79 13.34 11.54
C PRO A 172 -13.98 13.55 12.84
N GLU A 173 -14.50 13.09 13.95
CA GLU A 173 -13.87 13.19 15.28
C GLU A 173 -12.75 12.17 15.41
N ASP A 174 -13.01 10.90 15.06
CA ASP A 174 -12.02 9.84 15.06
C ASP A 174 -10.91 10.09 14.04
N GLU A 175 -11.26 10.61 12.84
CA GLU A 175 -10.26 10.95 11.82
C GLU A 175 -9.28 12.02 12.33
N LYS A 176 -9.77 13.06 13.03
CA LYS A 176 -8.92 14.06 13.70
C LYS A 176 -8.07 13.44 14.79
N PHE A 177 -8.62 12.48 15.53
CA PHE A 177 -7.89 11.80 16.59
C PHE A 177 -6.74 10.98 16.02
N VAL A 178 -6.98 10.16 14.99
CA VAL A 178 -5.94 9.40 14.28
C VAL A 178 -4.85 10.33 13.74
N GLN A 179 -5.21 11.39 13.04
CA GLN A 179 -4.28 12.35 12.45
C GLN A 179 -3.42 13.09 13.51
N LYS A 180 -3.92 13.22 14.73
CA LYS A 180 -3.18 13.84 15.85
C LYS A 180 -2.15 12.89 16.45
N HIS A 181 -2.47 11.60 16.58
CA HIS A 181 -1.67 10.62 17.32
C HIS A 181 -0.76 9.79 16.41
N VAL A 182 -1.18 9.55 15.18
CA VAL A 182 -0.38 8.86 14.17
C VAL A 182 -0.20 9.83 13.01
N LYS A 183 0.94 10.53 13.01
CA LYS A 183 1.25 11.55 12.03
C LYS A 183 2.41 11.08 11.15
N PRO A 184 2.15 10.24 10.13
CA PRO A 184 3.15 9.95 9.11
C PRO A 184 3.45 11.21 8.29
N GLU A 185 4.58 11.23 7.63
CA GLU A 185 4.89 12.24 6.62
C GLU A 185 4.01 12.01 5.39
N TYR A 186 2.94 12.75 5.28
CA TYR A 186 2.02 12.73 4.14
C TYR A 186 1.56 14.15 3.79
N ASP A 187 1.03 14.30 2.59
CA ASP A 187 0.55 15.60 2.10
C ASP A 187 -0.57 16.14 2.99
N GLU A 188 -0.53 17.45 3.24
CA GLU A 188 -1.55 18.13 4.02
C GLU A 188 -2.93 17.96 3.38
N GLY A 189 -3.93 17.66 4.20
CA GLY A 189 -5.30 17.43 3.76
C GLY A 189 -5.62 16.02 3.27
N CYS A 190 -4.68 15.07 3.36
CA CYS A 190 -4.99 13.66 3.07
C CYS A 190 -6.11 13.13 3.94
N ILE A 191 -6.95 12.29 3.35
CA ILE A 191 -8.12 11.67 3.97
C ILE A 191 -7.74 10.28 4.44
N PHE A 192 -7.94 10.02 5.74
CA PHE A 192 -7.75 8.69 6.30
C PHE A 192 -8.89 7.76 5.88
N MET A 193 -8.54 6.57 5.39
CA MET A 193 -9.50 5.53 5.03
C MET A 193 -8.96 4.16 5.45
N TYR A 194 -9.83 3.27 5.88
CA TYR A 194 -9.46 1.92 6.35
C TYR A 194 -10.48 0.86 5.95
N GLN A 195 -10.06 -0.39 6.00
CA GLN A 195 -10.93 -1.57 5.94
C GLN A 195 -10.40 -2.67 6.86
N THR A 196 -11.27 -3.56 7.31
CA THR A 196 -10.88 -4.74 8.09
C THR A 196 -10.27 -5.79 7.16
N VAL A 197 -9.23 -6.46 7.63
CA VAL A 197 -8.53 -7.54 6.92
C VAL A 197 -9.23 -8.88 7.12
#